data_8a44feb0670093b150d66f2955dc4259
#
_entry.id   8a44feb0670093b150d66f2955dc4259
#
_cell.length_a   1.000
_cell.length_b   1.000
_cell.length_c   1.000
_cell.angle_alpha   90.00
_cell.angle_beta   90.00
_cell.angle_gamma   90.00
#
_symmetry.space_group_name_H-M   'P 1'
#
loop_
_entity.id
_entity.type
_entity.pdbx_description
1 polymer ?
#
loop_
_entity_poly.entity_id
_entity_poly.type
_entity_poly.pdbx_seq_one_letter_code
_entity_poly.pdbx_strand_id
1 'polypeptide(L)'
;MNEIDKSVDIGFLRILDVIKKVTTPKGGIEILRTLIDFTPKIENALNLAAKSHKGQYRKSGEPYIVHPICVASLVAFCGGDEAMVCAALLHDVVEDTPCKIETIEQEFGQDVANLVDALTKITEIRKEELGVSAQDPRMVVSALTFRKILISAIQDPRALVVKISDRLHNMLTLDALPHDKQVRISKETLAVYAPIASRLGMSSIKNELEDKSFYYIYPEEYKNIKEYLHKNKQSLLLKLNAFASKLEKKLFDSGFSHSDFKLVTRVKRPYSIYLKMQRKGAVNIDEILDLLAIRILLKNPIDCYKVLGIIHLNFKPIVSRFKDYIALPKENGYKTIHTTIFDESSVYEVQIRTFDMHMGAEYGNSAHWKYKAGGVDNEDHHEGMRWLQNFKYHDSDLKNDPKEFYELAKNDLYREDIVVFSPHGDTYTLPVGAIALDFAYMVHSDLGDKATDAYINSKKALLNQELRSGDVVKIIKGDKVIPRFIWMDQLKTSKAKNHLRIQRRNRLKEIDTKSMINILATFFGRSVFEDVDLKDYKNFEERLTDCGVETTLTEAMKSFENLAKLTEEIENKVFSLKEDA
;
A
#
# COMPACT_ATOMS: atom_id res chain seq x y z
N MET A 1 -34.17 -6.13 13.25
CA MET A 1 -33.09 -7.15 13.39
C MET A 1 -32.25 -6.70 14.58
N ASN A 2 -32.62 -7.22 15.74
CA ASN A 2 -32.07 -6.79 17.00
C ASN A 2 -30.76 -7.47 17.31
N GLU A 3 -29.89 -6.67 17.98
CA GLU A 3 -28.74 -7.03 18.79
C GLU A 3 -27.42 -7.30 18.06
N ILE A 4 -26.67 -6.32 18.15
CA ILE A 4 -25.27 -6.04 18.35
C ILE A 4 -24.56 -7.12 19.23
N ASP A 5 -24.74 -8.38 18.94
CA ASP A 5 -24.02 -9.45 19.61
C ASP A 5 -23.25 -10.32 18.63
N LYS A 6 -22.27 -9.68 17.97
CA LYS A 6 -21.25 -10.43 17.25
C LYS A 6 -19.95 -9.67 17.41
N SER A 7 -18.97 -10.28 18.08
CA SER A 7 -17.61 -9.78 17.94
C SER A 7 -17.34 -9.70 16.43
N VAL A 8 -16.95 -8.54 15.96
CA VAL A 8 -16.77 -8.25 14.51
C VAL A 8 -15.81 -9.26 13.88
N ASP A 9 -14.75 -9.68 14.60
CA ASP A 9 -13.82 -10.73 14.18
C ASP A 9 -14.51 -12.09 13.97
N ILE A 10 -15.45 -12.47 14.86
CA ILE A 10 -16.23 -13.72 14.72
C ILE A 10 -17.19 -13.63 13.54
N GLY A 11 -17.76 -12.45 13.28
CA GLY A 11 -18.63 -12.21 12.13
C GLY A 11 -17.91 -12.43 10.81
N PHE A 12 -16.69 -11.90 10.68
CA PHE A 12 -15.88 -12.07 9.46
C PHE A 12 -15.48 -13.53 9.24
N LEU A 13 -14.98 -14.22 10.25
CA LEU A 13 -14.62 -15.63 10.12
C LEU A 13 -15.83 -16.51 9.78
N ARG A 14 -17.00 -16.23 10.35
CA ARG A 14 -18.24 -16.93 10.00
C ARG A 14 -18.64 -16.74 8.55
N ILE A 15 -18.59 -15.51 8.03
CA ILE A 15 -18.92 -15.26 6.62
C ILE A 15 -17.93 -15.97 5.69
N LEU A 16 -16.63 -16.00 6.01
CA LEU A 16 -15.62 -16.72 5.26
C LEU A 16 -15.88 -18.25 5.26
N ASP A 17 -16.24 -18.81 6.42
CA ASP A 17 -16.56 -20.24 6.54
C ASP A 17 -17.81 -20.62 5.74
N VAL A 18 -18.79 -19.71 5.66
CA VAL A 18 -19.99 -19.90 4.84
C VAL A 18 -19.63 -19.76 3.35
N ILE A 19 -18.93 -18.69 2.96
CA ILE A 19 -18.51 -18.45 1.56
C ILE A 19 -17.68 -19.62 1.03
N LYS A 20 -16.75 -20.15 1.81
CA LYS A 20 -15.91 -21.29 1.41
C LYS A 20 -16.73 -22.55 1.08
N LYS A 21 -17.93 -22.69 1.63
CA LYS A 21 -18.82 -23.86 1.41
C LYS A 21 -19.82 -23.65 0.29
N VAL A 22 -19.86 -22.47 -0.33
CA VAL A 22 -20.80 -22.16 -1.41
C VAL A 22 -20.33 -22.83 -2.69
N THR A 23 -21.14 -23.75 -3.19
CA THR A 23 -20.90 -24.47 -4.45
C THR A 23 -22.00 -24.23 -5.47
N THR A 24 -23.07 -23.53 -5.10
CA THR A 24 -24.23 -23.26 -5.97
C THR A 24 -24.53 -21.77 -6.05
N PRO A 25 -24.98 -21.27 -7.21
CA PRO A 25 -25.39 -19.87 -7.35
C PRO A 25 -26.49 -19.46 -6.36
N LYS A 26 -27.47 -20.32 -6.13
CA LYS A 26 -28.57 -20.07 -5.18
C LYS A 26 -28.05 -19.80 -3.76
N GLY A 27 -27.16 -20.65 -3.24
CA GLY A 27 -26.58 -20.47 -1.91
C GLY A 27 -25.77 -19.16 -1.80
N GLY A 28 -25.03 -18.81 -2.85
CA GLY A 28 -24.31 -17.53 -2.90
C GLY A 28 -25.24 -16.32 -2.89
N ILE A 29 -26.32 -16.35 -3.67
CA ILE A 29 -27.33 -15.28 -3.75
C ILE A 29 -28.03 -15.10 -2.38
N GLU A 30 -28.36 -16.19 -1.70
CA GLU A 30 -28.96 -16.14 -0.36
C GLU A 30 -28.05 -15.38 0.62
N ILE A 31 -26.75 -15.64 0.59
CA ILE A 31 -25.77 -14.92 1.41
C ILE A 31 -25.73 -13.43 1.04
N LEU A 32 -25.60 -13.12 -0.25
CA LEU A 32 -25.52 -11.74 -0.71
C LEU A 32 -26.76 -10.92 -0.28
N ARG A 33 -27.97 -11.53 -0.37
CA ARG A 33 -29.24 -10.92 0.09
C ARG A 33 -29.27 -10.61 1.61
N THR A 34 -28.48 -11.30 2.41
CA THR A 34 -28.38 -10.99 3.86
C THR A 34 -27.48 -9.80 4.15
N LEU A 35 -26.63 -9.40 3.19
CA LEU A 35 -25.58 -8.40 3.36
C LEU A 35 -25.92 -7.04 2.75
N ILE A 36 -26.74 -7.02 1.68
CA ILE A 36 -27.15 -5.81 0.99
C ILE A 36 -28.58 -5.94 0.47
N ASP A 37 -29.30 -4.81 0.43
CA ASP A 37 -30.63 -4.76 -0.19
C ASP A 37 -30.49 -4.92 -1.72
N PHE A 38 -31.27 -5.85 -2.30
CA PHE A 38 -31.25 -6.11 -3.73
C PHE A 38 -32.05 -5.06 -4.48
N THR A 39 -31.35 -4.16 -5.10
CA THR A 39 -31.93 -3.20 -6.03
C THR A 39 -32.11 -3.83 -7.42
N PRO A 40 -32.95 -3.25 -8.28
CA PRO A 40 -33.05 -3.69 -9.67
C PRO A 40 -31.71 -3.69 -10.39
N LYS A 41 -30.81 -2.78 -10.03
CA LYS A 41 -29.46 -2.69 -10.62
C LYS A 41 -28.58 -3.89 -10.25
N ILE A 42 -28.59 -4.31 -8.99
CA ILE A 42 -27.88 -5.52 -8.53
C ILE A 42 -28.47 -6.77 -9.16
N GLU A 43 -29.81 -6.88 -9.28
CA GLU A 43 -30.45 -7.99 -9.95
C GLU A 43 -30.07 -8.10 -11.42
N ASN A 44 -30.05 -6.97 -12.15
CA ASN A 44 -29.63 -6.91 -13.54
C ASN A 44 -28.15 -7.30 -13.69
N ALA A 45 -27.26 -6.83 -12.82
CA ALA A 45 -25.84 -7.20 -12.82
C ALA A 45 -25.65 -8.70 -12.60
N LEU A 46 -26.36 -9.29 -11.65
CA LEU A 46 -26.35 -10.73 -11.41
C LEU A 46 -26.84 -11.53 -12.62
N ASN A 47 -27.93 -11.09 -13.25
CA ASN A 47 -28.50 -11.73 -14.43
C ASN A 47 -27.55 -11.66 -15.63
N LEU A 48 -26.91 -10.51 -15.87
CA LEU A 48 -25.91 -10.35 -16.93
C LEU A 48 -24.70 -11.25 -16.67
N ALA A 49 -24.15 -11.26 -15.44
CA ALA A 49 -23.03 -12.12 -15.08
C ALA A 49 -23.38 -13.61 -15.23
N ALA A 50 -24.57 -14.04 -14.78
CA ALA A 50 -25.03 -15.42 -14.90
C ALA A 50 -25.19 -15.85 -16.37
N LYS A 51 -25.70 -14.96 -17.23
CA LYS A 51 -25.84 -15.19 -18.67
C LYS A 51 -24.48 -15.29 -19.36
N SER A 52 -23.56 -14.38 -19.03
CA SER A 52 -22.23 -14.29 -19.65
C SER A 52 -21.34 -15.49 -19.31
N HIS A 53 -21.38 -15.98 -18.07
CA HIS A 53 -20.61 -17.13 -17.61
C HIS A 53 -21.35 -18.48 -17.76
N LYS A 54 -22.46 -18.53 -18.52
CA LYS A 54 -23.22 -19.74 -18.70
C LYS A 54 -22.35 -20.85 -19.34
N GLY A 55 -22.30 -22.02 -18.69
CA GLY A 55 -21.50 -23.16 -19.14
C GLY A 55 -20.02 -23.12 -18.77
N GLN A 56 -19.57 -22.08 -18.08
CA GLN A 56 -18.23 -22.04 -17.54
C GLN A 56 -18.18 -22.61 -16.11
N TYR A 57 -17.09 -23.32 -15.79
CA TYR A 57 -16.85 -23.94 -14.48
C TYR A 57 -15.47 -23.59 -13.95
N ARG A 58 -15.36 -23.46 -12.65
CA ARG A 58 -14.07 -23.32 -11.96
C ARG A 58 -13.34 -24.68 -11.90
N LYS A 59 -12.04 -24.63 -11.59
CA LYS A 59 -11.23 -25.87 -11.40
C LYS A 59 -11.67 -26.69 -10.19
N SER A 60 -12.32 -26.07 -9.23
CA SER A 60 -12.96 -26.70 -8.07
C SER A 60 -14.30 -27.40 -8.41
N GLY A 61 -14.82 -27.21 -9.63
CA GLY A 61 -15.99 -27.93 -10.18
C GLY A 61 -17.32 -27.18 -10.11
N GLU A 62 -17.42 -26.07 -9.35
CA GLU A 62 -18.62 -25.25 -9.27
C GLU A 62 -18.82 -24.36 -10.51
N PRO A 63 -20.07 -23.97 -10.85
CA PRO A 63 -20.34 -22.98 -11.89
C PRO A 63 -19.56 -21.68 -11.64
N TYR A 64 -18.96 -21.10 -12.70
CA TYR A 64 -18.08 -19.93 -12.57
C TYR A 64 -18.76 -18.75 -11.86
N ILE A 65 -20.06 -18.53 -12.10
CA ILE A 65 -20.85 -17.43 -11.50
C ILE A 65 -20.84 -17.42 -9.95
N VAL A 66 -20.54 -18.57 -9.32
CA VAL A 66 -20.41 -18.65 -7.84
C VAL A 66 -19.30 -17.71 -7.35
N HIS A 67 -18.22 -17.59 -8.12
CA HIS A 67 -17.09 -16.71 -7.77
C HIS A 67 -17.47 -15.24 -7.69
N PRO A 68 -18.00 -14.58 -8.73
CA PRO A 68 -18.39 -13.18 -8.64
C PRO A 68 -19.46 -12.93 -7.57
N ILE A 69 -20.38 -13.86 -7.31
CA ILE A 69 -21.36 -13.73 -6.22
C ILE A 69 -20.65 -13.73 -4.86
N CYS A 70 -19.68 -14.60 -4.64
CA CYS A 70 -18.90 -14.65 -3.40
C CYS A 70 -18.03 -13.39 -3.23
N VAL A 71 -17.42 -12.88 -4.31
CA VAL A 71 -16.66 -11.62 -4.30
C VAL A 71 -17.59 -10.46 -3.94
N ALA A 72 -18.75 -10.36 -4.56
CA ALA A 72 -19.78 -9.35 -4.25
C ALA A 72 -20.24 -9.43 -2.79
N SER A 73 -20.37 -10.64 -2.24
CA SER A 73 -20.70 -10.86 -0.82
C SER A 73 -19.60 -10.36 0.10
N LEU A 74 -18.33 -10.56 -0.22
CA LEU A 74 -17.19 -10.01 0.54
C LEU A 74 -17.16 -8.48 0.48
N VAL A 75 -17.38 -7.90 -0.70
CA VAL A 75 -17.47 -6.45 -0.90
C VAL A 75 -18.61 -5.86 -0.09
N ALA A 76 -19.81 -6.44 -0.16
CA ALA A 76 -20.98 -5.99 0.60
C ALA A 76 -20.75 -6.11 2.12
N PHE A 77 -20.11 -7.19 2.58
CA PHE A 77 -19.76 -7.39 3.98
C PHE A 77 -18.78 -6.31 4.49
N CYS A 78 -17.83 -5.92 3.67
CA CYS A 78 -16.87 -4.84 3.98
C CYS A 78 -17.49 -3.44 3.91
N GLY A 79 -18.76 -3.31 3.54
CA GLY A 79 -19.47 -2.02 3.47
C GLY A 79 -19.38 -1.35 2.11
N GLY A 80 -19.09 -2.10 1.04
CA GLY A 80 -19.16 -1.59 -0.34
C GLY A 80 -20.58 -1.14 -0.72
N ASP A 81 -20.64 -0.09 -1.54
CA ASP A 81 -21.88 0.46 -2.07
C ASP A 81 -22.46 -0.39 -3.23
N GLU A 82 -23.63 0.05 -3.77
CA GLU A 82 -24.29 -0.62 -4.88
C GLU A 82 -23.39 -0.74 -6.12
N ALA A 83 -22.63 0.31 -6.46
CA ALA A 83 -21.76 0.33 -7.62
C ALA A 83 -20.61 -0.69 -7.48
N MET A 84 -20.02 -0.77 -6.29
CA MET A 84 -18.98 -1.74 -5.98
C MET A 84 -19.48 -3.18 -6.03
N VAL A 85 -20.70 -3.45 -5.54
CA VAL A 85 -21.33 -4.78 -5.60
C VAL A 85 -21.65 -5.17 -7.04
N CYS A 86 -22.19 -4.23 -7.85
CA CYS A 86 -22.39 -4.45 -9.28
C CYS A 86 -21.06 -4.72 -10.00
N ALA A 87 -20.03 -3.91 -9.72
CA ALA A 87 -18.70 -4.12 -10.30
C ALA A 87 -18.09 -5.46 -9.89
N ALA A 88 -18.30 -5.90 -8.64
CA ALA A 88 -17.86 -7.20 -8.17
C ALA A 88 -18.59 -8.38 -8.86
N LEU A 89 -19.86 -8.23 -9.19
CA LEU A 89 -20.61 -9.22 -9.98
C LEU A 89 -20.13 -9.28 -11.43
N LEU A 90 -19.66 -8.16 -11.99
CA LEU A 90 -19.34 -7.99 -13.41
C LEU A 90 -17.82 -7.99 -13.70
N HIS A 91 -16.94 -8.12 -12.70
CA HIS A 91 -15.51 -7.88 -12.84
C HIS A 91 -14.81 -8.79 -13.86
N ASP A 92 -15.26 -10.04 -14.02
CA ASP A 92 -14.70 -10.99 -14.98
C ASP A 92 -15.52 -11.05 -16.29
N VAL A 93 -16.67 -10.35 -16.37
CA VAL A 93 -17.56 -10.42 -17.55
C VAL A 93 -16.89 -9.85 -18.79
N VAL A 94 -16.21 -8.70 -18.67
CA VAL A 94 -15.51 -8.06 -19.80
C VAL A 94 -14.22 -8.80 -20.15
N GLU A 95 -13.55 -9.43 -19.16
CA GLU A 95 -12.28 -10.13 -19.36
C GLU A 95 -12.47 -11.53 -19.98
N ASP A 96 -13.42 -12.30 -19.47
CA ASP A 96 -13.57 -13.73 -19.77
C ASP A 96 -14.73 -14.06 -20.71
N THR A 97 -15.46 -13.04 -21.21
CA THR A 97 -16.61 -13.24 -22.10
C THR A 97 -16.62 -12.20 -23.25
N PRO A 98 -17.44 -12.39 -24.29
CA PRO A 98 -17.55 -11.45 -25.40
C PRO A 98 -18.22 -10.10 -25.04
N CYS A 99 -18.67 -9.91 -23.80
CA CYS A 99 -19.31 -8.67 -23.35
C CYS A 99 -18.32 -7.50 -23.36
N LYS A 100 -18.75 -6.37 -23.90
CA LYS A 100 -17.91 -5.17 -24.01
C LYS A 100 -18.23 -4.19 -22.89
N ILE A 101 -17.27 -3.32 -22.58
CA ILE A 101 -17.42 -2.31 -21.53
C ILE A 101 -18.55 -1.30 -21.84
N GLU A 102 -18.79 -1.01 -23.13
CA GLU A 102 -19.87 -0.13 -23.56
C GLU A 102 -21.27 -0.68 -23.18
N THR A 103 -21.43 -2.00 -23.14
CA THR A 103 -22.66 -2.64 -22.67
C THR A 103 -22.86 -2.42 -21.18
N ILE A 104 -21.78 -2.53 -20.40
CA ILE A 104 -21.81 -2.24 -18.96
C ILE A 104 -22.18 -0.77 -18.70
N GLU A 105 -21.61 0.15 -19.48
CA GLU A 105 -21.90 1.59 -19.37
C GLU A 105 -23.37 1.90 -19.66
N GLN A 106 -23.94 1.32 -20.73
CA GLN A 106 -25.33 1.51 -21.12
C GLN A 106 -26.32 0.96 -20.10
N GLU A 107 -26.05 -0.22 -19.52
CA GLU A 107 -26.99 -0.90 -18.62
C GLU A 107 -26.83 -0.45 -17.15
N PHE A 108 -25.61 -0.11 -16.71
CA PHE A 108 -25.30 0.15 -15.30
C PHE A 108 -24.78 1.57 -15.02
N GLY A 109 -24.51 2.36 -16.07
CA GLY A 109 -24.01 3.73 -15.98
C GLY A 109 -22.49 3.81 -15.83
N GLN A 110 -21.97 5.03 -16.00
CA GLN A 110 -20.54 5.34 -16.06
C GLN A 110 -19.78 4.91 -14.81
N ASP A 111 -20.37 5.03 -13.63
CA ASP A 111 -19.71 4.72 -12.35
C ASP A 111 -19.33 3.23 -12.25
N VAL A 112 -20.28 2.33 -12.56
CA VAL A 112 -20.01 0.88 -12.58
C VAL A 112 -19.05 0.52 -13.71
N ALA A 113 -19.22 1.13 -14.90
CA ALA A 113 -18.34 0.88 -16.05
C ALA A 113 -16.88 1.27 -15.74
N ASN A 114 -16.65 2.43 -15.12
CA ASN A 114 -15.32 2.87 -14.72
C ASN A 114 -14.65 1.88 -13.74
N LEU A 115 -15.41 1.36 -12.76
CA LEU A 115 -14.90 0.36 -11.82
C LEU A 115 -14.53 -0.95 -12.52
N VAL A 116 -15.40 -1.46 -13.42
CA VAL A 116 -15.14 -2.70 -14.18
C VAL A 116 -13.95 -2.51 -15.12
N ASP A 117 -13.85 -1.38 -15.84
CA ASP A 117 -12.73 -1.06 -16.72
C ASP A 117 -11.41 -1.00 -15.94
N ALA A 118 -11.40 -0.37 -14.75
CA ALA A 118 -10.23 -0.34 -13.88
C ALA A 118 -9.78 -1.75 -13.45
N LEU A 119 -10.72 -2.65 -13.17
CA LEU A 119 -10.43 -4.05 -12.79
C LEU A 119 -9.88 -4.85 -13.97
N THR A 120 -10.46 -4.70 -15.17
CA THR A 120 -10.04 -5.35 -16.42
C THR A 120 -8.63 -4.92 -16.83
N LYS A 121 -8.33 -3.61 -16.80
CA LYS A 121 -7.00 -3.06 -17.12
C LYS A 121 -5.88 -3.63 -16.24
N ILE A 122 -6.16 -3.93 -14.99
CA ILE A 122 -5.19 -4.59 -14.10
C ILE A 122 -4.77 -5.95 -14.68
N THR A 123 -5.63 -6.65 -15.38
CA THR A 123 -5.39 -8.00 -15.89
C THR A 123 -4.86 -8.03 -17.33
N GLU A 124 -5.36 -7.18 -18.24
CA GLU A 124 -5.00 -7.16 -19.67
C GLU A 124 -3.50 -6.92 -19.93
N ILE A 125 -2.90 -5.93 -19.28
CA ILE A 125 -1.48 -5.59 -19.49
C ILE A 125 -0.55 -6.76 -19.09
N ARG A 126 -1.06 -7.75 -18.35
CA ARG A 126 -0.32 -8.95 -17.91
C ARG A 126 0.09 -9.86 -19.07
N LYS A 127 -0.61 -9.82 -20.21
CA LYS A 127 -0.34 -10.67 -21.39
C LYS A 127 0.67 -10.04 -22.33
N GLU A 128 0.69 -8.74 -22.46
CA GLU A 128 1.53 -8.00 -23.43
C GLU A 128 2.98 -7.81 -22.98
N GLU A 129 3.23 -7.69 -21.67
CA GLU A 129 4.55 -7.37 -21.12
C GLU A 129 5.43 -8.60 -20.79
N LEU A 130 4.94 -9.81 -20.96
CA LEU A 130 5.69 -11.07 -20.72
C LEU A 130 6.79 -11.36 -21.77
N GLY A 131 6.93 -10.53 -22.80
CA GLY A 131 7.92 -10.69 -23.88
C GLY A 131 9.32 -10.12 -23.62
N VAL A 132 9.57 -9.49 -22.47
CA VAL A 132 10.85 -8.82 -22.20
C VAL A 132 11.81 -9.75 -21.45
N SER A 133 12.96 -9.97 -22.03
CA SER A 133 14.14 -10.67 -21.50
C SER A 133 14.59 -10.05 -20.17
N ALA A 134 14.28 -10.68 -19.04
CA ALA A 134 14.69 -10.24 -17.71
C ALA A 134 15.38 -11.37 -16.93
N GLN A 135 16.41 -11.03 -16.15
CA GLN A 135 17.17 -11.97 -15.31
C GLN A 135 16.33 -12.68 -14.24
N ASP A 136 15.14 -12.10 -13.85
CA ASP A 136 14.13 -12.77 -13.03
C ASP A 136 12.71 -12.39 -13.49
N PRO A 137 12.11 -13.18 -14.41
CA PRO A 137 10.78 -12.90 -14.95
C PRO A 137 9.67 -12.83 -13.89
N ARG A 138 9.84 -13.52 -12.75
CA ARG A 138 8.82 -13.60 -11.70
C ARG A 138 8.72 -12.30 -10.90
N MET A 139 9.85 -11.67 -10.62
CA MET A 139 9.89 -10.38 -9.91
C MET A 139 9.33 -9.24 -10.77
N VAL A 140 9.61 -9.27 -12.07
CA VAL A 140 9.07 -8.29 -13.03
C VAL A 140 7.55 -8.39 -13.13
N VAL A 141 6.99 -9.61 -13.20
CA VAL A 141 5.52 -9.81 -13.24
C VAL A 141 4.85 -9.26 -11.97
N SER A 142 5.42 -9.52 -10.79
CA SER A 142 4.88 -8.97 -9.53
C SER A 142 4.97 -7.44 -9.48
N ALA A 143 6.06 -6.88 -9.98
CA ALA A 143 6.29 -5.44 -10.06
C ALA A 143 5.27 -4.75 -10.99
N LEU A 144 5.04 -5.33 -12.15
CA LEU A 144 4.06 -4.83 -13.13
C LEU A 144 2.63 -4.94 -12.58
N THR A 145 2.26 -6.09 -12.02
CA THR A 145 0.95 -6.26 -11.38
C THR A 145 0.71 -5.21 -10.30
N PHE A 146 1.71 -5.00 -9.45
CA PHE A 146 1.65 -4.03 -8.37
C PHE A 146 1.47 -2.59 -8.88
N ARG A 147 2.28 -2.18 -9.86
CA ARG A 147 2.18 -0.86 -10.48
C ARG A 147 0.79 -0.59 -11.05
N LYS A 148 0.21 -1.56 -11.75
CA LYS A 148 -1.11 -1.45 -12.36
C LYS A 148 -2.22 -1.32 -11.34
N ILE A 149 -2.16 -2.14 -10.29
CA ILE A 149 -3.09 -2.04 -9.15
C ILE A 149 -3.07 -0.63 -8.58
N LEU A 150 -1.87 -0.04 -8.39
CA LEU A 150 -1.75 1.32 -7.86
C LEU A 150 -2.25 2.39 -8.84
N ILE A 151 -1.97 2.28 -10.13
CA ILE A 151 -2.44 3.24 -11.14
C ILE A 151 -3.97 3.23 -11.22
N SER A 152 -4.59 2.05 -11.26
CA SER A 152 -6.05 1.94 -11.24
C SER A 152 -6.65 2.50 -9.95
N ALA A 153 -5.97 2.30 -8.83
CA ALA A 153 -6.38 2.84 -7.53
C ALA A 153 -6.32 4.37 -7.43
N ILE A 154 -5.41 5.00 -8.15
CA ILE A 154 -5.31 6.47 -8.24
C ILE A 154 -6.55 7.04 -8.94
N GLN A 155 -7.12 6.29 -9.89
CA GLN A 155 -8.35 6.69 -10.59
C GLN A 155 -9.58 6.46 -9.71
N ASP A 156 -9.73 5.25 -9.17
CA ASP A 156 -10.81 4.91 -8.25
C ASP A 156 -10.36 3.86 -7.21
N PRO A 157 -10.16 4.27 -5.94
CA PRO A 157 -9.70 3.37 -4.89
C PRO A 157 -10.70 2.26 -4.54
N ARG A 158 -11.99 2.38 -4.93
CA ARG A 158 -13.00 1.33 -4.74
C ARG A 158 -12.64 0.05 -5.51
N ALA A 159 -11.98 0.17 -6.66
CA ALA A 159 -11.49 -0.97 -7.44
C ALA A 159 -10.52 -1.86 -6.65
N LEU A 160 -9.72 -1.27 -5.73
CA LEU A 160 -8.84 -2.06 -4.85
C LEU A 160 -9.61 -2.98 -3.91
N VAL A 161 -10.72 -2.50 -3.34
CA VAL A 161 -11.54 -3.31 -2.42
C VAL A 161 -12.12 -4.52 -3.14
N VAL A 162 -12.62 -4.32 -4.36
CA VAL A 162 -13.10 -5.41 -5.20
C VAL A 162 -11.96 -6.39 -5.53
N LYS A 163 -10.79 -5.88 -5.95
CA LYS A 163 -9.65 -6.74 -6.33
C LYS A 163 -9.04 -7.51 -5.16
N ILE A 164 -9.03 -6.93 -3.95
CA ILE A 164 -8.60 -7.62 -2.72
C ILE A 164 -9.62 -8.69 -2.32
N SER A 165 -10.92 -8.41 -2.48
CA SER A 165 -11.99 -9.39 -2.22
C SER A 165 -11.95 -10.54 -3.21
N ASP A 166 -11.69 -10.27 -4.50
CA ASP A 166 -11.42 -11.29 -5.53
C ASP A 166 -10.22 -12.15 -5.14
N ARG A 167 -9.09 -11.53 -4.78
CA ARG A 167 -7.89 -12.27 -4.33
C ARG A 167 -8.18 -13.13 -3.11
N LEU A 168 -8.94 -12.61 -2.13
CA LEU A 168 -9.31 -13.39 -0.95
C LEU A 168 -10.13 -14.62 -1.32
N HIS A 169 -11.15 -14.49 -2.18
CA HIS A 169 -11.94 -15.64 -2.64
C HIS A 169 -11.08 -16.66 -3.41
N ASN A 170 -10.16 -16.19 -4.25
CA ASN A 170 -9.20 -17.06 -4.94
C ASN A 170 -8.28 -17.80 -3.95
N MET A 171 -7.88 -17.18 -2.84
CA MET A 171 -7.11 -17.83 -1.78
C MET A 171 -7.94 -18.84 -0.96
N LEU A 172 -9.27 -18.65 -0.85
CA LEU A 172 -10.16 -19.60 -0.18
C LEU A 172 -10.33 -20.91 -0.96
N THR A 173 -10.19 -20.87 -2.28
CA THR A 173 -10.37 -22.01 -3.21
C THR A 173 -9.05 -22.50 -3.83
N LEU A 174 -7.91 -22.09 -3.26
CA LEU A 174 -6.58 -22.31 -3.83
C LEU A 174 -6.14 -23.77 -3.83
N ASP A 175 -6.68 -24.58 -2.94
CA ASP A 175 -6.48 -26.03 -2.82
C ASP A 175 -6.85 -26.81 -4.09
N ALA A 176 -7.74 -26.28 -4.95
CA ALA A 176 -8.07 -26.89 -6.25
C ALA A 176 -6.97 -26.74 -7.32
N LEU A 177 -5.89 -26.00 -7.06
CA LEU A 177 -4.80 -25.77 -8.00
C LEU A 177 -3.57 -26.64 -7.70
N PRO A 178 -2.71 -26.93 -8.71
CA PRO A 178 -1.43 -27.58 -8.50
C PRO A 178 -0.52 -26.81 -7.55
N HIS A 179 0.35 -27.53 -6.81
CA HIS A 179 1.19 -26.96 -5.74
C HIS A 179 2.10 -25.82 -6.19
N ASP A 180 2.69 -25.90 -7.37
CA ASP A 180 3.52 -24.85 -7.96
C ASP A 180 2.76 -23.53 -8.14
N LYS A 181 1.48 -23.61 -8.56
CA LYS A 181 0.58 -22.47 -8.68
C LYS A 181 0.14 -21.95 -7.32
N GLN A 182 -0.13 -22.82 -6.36
CA GLN A 182 -0.48 -22.44 -4.99
C GLN A 182 0.63 -21.58 -4.37
N VAL A 183 1.88 -22.05 -4.44
CA VAL A 183 3.05 -21.32 -3.91
C VAL A 183 3.25 -19.98 -4.63
N ARG A 184 3.13 -19.96 -5.96
CA ARG A 184 3.29 -18.74 -6.75
C ARG A 184 2.25 -17.68 -6.40
N ILE A 185 0.96 -18.05 -6.38
CA ILE A 185 -0.14 -17.14 -6.04
C ILE A 185 -0.02 -16.65 -4.61
N SER A 186 0.39 -17.51 -3.69
CA SER A 186 0.61 -17.16 -2.28
C SER A 186 1.76 -16.15 -2.11
N LYS A 187 2.89 -16.33 -2.83
CA LYS A 187 4.00 -15.37 -2.83
C LYS A 187 3.57 -14.00 -3.37
N GLU A 188 2.84 -13.98 -4.48
CA GLU A 188 2.27 -12.73 -5.03
C GLU A 188 1.29 -12.08 -4.03
N THR A 189 0.46 -12.87 -3.36
CA THR A 189 -0.50 -12.40 -2.36
C THR A 189 0.20 -11.73 -1.19
N LEU A 190 1.25 -12.33 -0.64
CA LEU A 190 2.05 -11.72 0.43
C LEU A 190 2.82 -10.48 -0.05
N ALA A 191 3.33 -10.50 -1.28
CA ALA A 191 4.17 -9.43 -1.80
C ALA A 191 3.38 -8.20 -2.27
N VAL A 192 2.11 -8.35 -2.66
CA VAL A 192 1.31 -7.29 -3.29
C VAL A 192 0.01 -7.04 -2.53
N TYR A 193 -0.86 -8.04 -2.40
CA TYR A 193 -2.24 -7.83 -1.94
C TYR A 193 -2.37 -7.61 -0.44
N ALA A 194 -1.62 -8.35 0.38
CA ALA A 194 -1.68 -8.19 1.84
C ALA A 194 -1.18 -6.80 2.30
N PRO A 195 -0.09 -6.24 1.76
CA PRO A 195 0.31 -4.86 2.06
C PRO A 195 -0.69 -3.80 1.61
N ILE A 196 -1.29 -3.96 0.43
CA ILE A 196 -2.33 -3.04 -0.05
C ILE A 196 -3.55 -3.10 0.88
N ALA A 197 -4.01 -4.30 1.26
CA ALA A 197 -5.09 -4.47 2.24
C ALA A 197 -4.75 -3.79 3.59
N SER A 198 -3.48 -3.85 4.02
CA SER A 198 -3.01 -3.15 5.22
C SER A 198 -3.10 -1.63 5.08
N ARG A 199 -2.72 -1.07 3.93
CA ARG A 199 -2.79 0.37 3.65
C ARG A 199 -4.23 0.88 3.50
N LEU A 200 -5.14 0.02 3.05
CA LEU A 200 -6.58 0.33 3.02
C LEU A 200 -7.27 0.16 4.40
N GLY A 201 -6.55 -0.26 5.43
CA GLY A 201 -7.12 -0.51 6.75
C GLY A 201 -7.95 -1.81 6.84
N MET A 202 -7.92 -2.69 5.82
CA MET A 202 -8.70 -3.94 5.76
C MET A 202 -8.00 -5.07 6.53
N SER A 203 -7.81 -4.88 7.84
CA SER A 203 -7.00 -5.80 8.67
C SER A 203 -7.52 -7.23 8.70
N SER A 204 -8.83 -7.42 8.67
CA SER A 204 -9.43 -8.75 8.68
C SER A 204 -9.08 -9.53 7.41
N ILE A 205 -9.21 -8.91 6.23
CA ILE A 205 -8.83 -9.53 4.95
C ILE A 205 -7.31 -9.73 4.86
N LYS A 206 -6.53 -8.70 5.22
CA LYS A 206 -5.06 -8.79 5.25
C LYS A 206 -4.60 -10.02 6.04
N ASN A 207 -5.15 -10.21 7.24
CA ASN A 207 -4.78 -11.31 8.12
C ASN A 207 -5.10 -12.69 7.50
N GLU A 208 -6.24 -12.83 6.81
CA GLU A 208 -6.58 -14.08 6.11
C GLU A 208 -5.67 -14.34 4.90
N LEU A 209 -5.38 -13.29 4.12
CA LEU A 209 -4.44 -13.39 3.01
C LEU A 209 -3.05 -13.85 3.48
N GLU A 210 -2.56 -13.28 4.60
CA GLU A 210 -1.27 -13.63 5.20
C GLU A 210 -1.26 -15.08 5.71
N ASP A 211 -2.22 -15.48 6.53
CA ASP A 211 -2.24 -16.83 7.13
C ASP A 211 -2.42 -17.93 6.07
N LYS A 212 -3.27 -17.69 5.04
CA LYS A 212 -3.42 -18.64 3.94
C LYS A 212 -2.17 -18.74 3.07
N SER A 213 -1.55 -17.61 2.77
CA SER A 213 -0.30 -17.60 2.03
C SER A 213 0.83 -18.29 2.80
N PHE A 214 0.90 -18.06 4.10
CA PHE A 214 1.88 -18.69 4.99
C PHE A 214 1.76 -20.22 4.98
N TYR A 215 0.54 -20.75 4.99
CA TYR A 215 0.27 -22.18 4.89
C TYR A 215 0.89 -22.84 3.65
N TYR A 216 0.80 -22.19 2.47
CA TYR A 216 1.33 -22.76 1.23
C TYR A 216 2.83 -22.51 1.02
N ILE A 217 3.38 -21.41 1.55
CA ILE A 217 4.78 -21.03 1.33
C ILE A 217 5.72 -21.70 2.35
N TYR A 218 5.28 -21.79 3.61
CA TYR A 218 6.06 -22.30 4.75
C TYR A 218 5.25 -23.34 5.54
N PRO A 219 4.93 -24.49 4.94
CA PRO A 219 4.00 -25.48 5.52
C PRO A 219 4.50 -26.07 6.85
N GLU A 220 5.80 -26.30 6.98
CA GLU A 220 6.38 -26.86 8.21
C GLU A 220 6.31 -25.86 9.38
N GLU A 221 6.69 -24.61 9.15
CA GLU A 221 6.62 -23.54 10.16
C GLU A 221 5.17 -23.28 10.56
N TYR A 222 4.26 -23.26 9.59
CA TYR A 222 2.84 -23.13 9.84
C TYR A 222 2.32 -24.28 10.74
N LYS A 223 2.68 -25.52 10.41
CA LYS A 223 2.31 -26.71 11.16
C LYS A 223 2.82 -26.63 12.60
N ASN A 224 4.11 -26.34 12.79
CA ASN A 224 4.73 -26.23 14.12
C ASN A 224 4.04 -25.19 14.99
N ILE A 225 3.75 -24.00 14.43
CA ILE A 225 3.03 -22.94 15.16
C ILE A 225 1.59 -23.37 15.48
N LYS A 226 0.89 -24.00 14.55
CA LYS A 226 -0.48 -24.50 14.79
C LYS A 226 -0.52 -25.58 15.86
N GLU A 227 0.39 -26.52 15.86
CA GLU A 227 0.50 -27.57 16.86
C GLU A 227 0.78 -26.98 18.25
N TYR A 228 1.73 -26.03 18.34
CA TYR A 228 1.99 -25.31 19.58
C TYR A 228 0.73 -24.61 20.12
N LEU A 229 0.03 -23.83 19.26
CA LEU A 229 -1.19 -23.12 19.64
C LEU A 229 -2.29 -24.10 20.06
N HIS A 230 -2.42 -25.24 19.40
CA HIS A 230 -3.40 -26.27 19.73
C HIS A 230 -3.08 -26.92 21.08
N LYS A 231 -1.83 -27.34 21.30
CA LYS A 231 -1.35 -27.96 22.54
C LYS A 231 -1.54 -27.03 23.74
N ASN A 232 -1.26 -25.74 23.58
CA ASN A 232 -1.32 -24.75 24.66
C ASN A 232 -2.67 -24.02 24.74
N LYS A 233 -3.67 -24.36 23.90
CA LYS A 233 -4.93 -23.64 23.78
C LYS A 233 -5.63 -23.40 25.12
N GLN A 234 -5.76 -24.43 25.93
CA GLN A 234 -6.44 -24.32 27.24
C GLN A 234 -5.71 -23.38 28.19
N SER A 235 -4.39 -23.51 28.31
CA SER A 235 -3.55 -22.65 29.14
C SER A 235 -3.63 -21.20 28.73
N LEU A 236 -3.53 -20.92 27.40
CA LEU A 236 -3.61 -19.57 26.85
C LEU A 236 -4.99 -18.94 27.09
N LEU A 237 -6.08 -19.71 26.91
CA LEU A 237 -7.45 -19.23 27.17
C LEU A 237 -7.69 -19.00 28.67
N LEU A 238 -7.19 -19.86 29.55
CA LEU A 238 -7.30 -19.65 30.99
C LEU A 238 -6.61 -18.35 31.43
N LYS A 239 -5.39 -18.10 30.96
CA LYS A 239 -4.66 -16.86 31.25
C LYS A 239 -5.43 -15.64 30.74
N LEU A 240 -5.91 -15.67 29.48
CA LEU A 240 -6.69 -14.58 28.88
C LEU A 240 -7.98 -14.30 29.65
N ASN A 241 -8.74 -15.34 29.99
CA ASN A 241 -10.01 -15.19 30.72
C ASN A 241 -9.79 -14.69 32.15
N ALA A 242 -8.78 -15.19 32.85
CA ALA A 242 -8.43 -14.71 34.19
C ALA A 242 -8.08 -13.23 34.19
N PHE A 243 -7.25 -12.80 33.22
CA PHE A 243 -6.88 -11.40 33.09
C PHE A 243 -8.07 -10.54 32.63
N ALA A 244 -8.89 -11.02 31.68
CA ALA A 244 -10.10 -10.33 31.23
C ALA A 244 -11.06 -10.08 32.40
N SER A 245 -11.28 -11.09 33.26
CA SER A 245 -12.14 -10.96 34.45
C SER A 245 -11.58 -9.97 35.49
N LYS A 246 -10.24 -9.95 35.70
CA LYS A 246 -9.61 -8.93 36.56
C LYS A 246 -9.84 -7.53 36.02
N LEU A 247 -9.66 -7.35 34.69
CA LEU A 247 -9.84 -6.08 34.02
C LEU A 247 -11.29 -5.61 34.06
N GLU A 248 -12.24 -6.51 33.78
CA GLU A 248 -13.68 -6.25 33.83
C GLU A 248 -14.11 -5.77 35.22
N LYS A 249 -13.65 -6.46 36.28
CA LYS A 249 -13.90 -6.04 37.65
C LYS A 249 -13.39 -4.63 37.93
N LYS A 250 -12.19 -4.28 37.49
CA LYS A 250 -11.61 -2.93 37.66
C LYS A 250 -12.41 -1.85 36.93
N LEU A 251 -12.96 -2.17 35.77
CA LEU A 251 -13.83 -1.27 35.02
C LEU A 251 -15.15 -1.04 35.74
N PHE A 252 -15.78 -2.10 36.30
CA PHE A 252 -16.98 -1.96 37.10
C PHE A 252 -16.75 -1.19 38.40
N ASP A 253 -15.66 -1.48 39.11
CA ASP A 253 -15.28 -0.76 40.34
C ASP A 253 -15.04 0.76 40.05
N SER A 254 -14.76 1.12 38.79
CA SER A 254 -14.55 2.50 38.32
C SER A 254 -15.80 3.15 37.68
N GLY A 255 -16.96 2.50 37.78
CA GLY A 255 -18.26 3.05 37.38
C GLY A 255 -18.68 2.75 35.92
N PHE A 256 -17.97 1.90 35.19
CA PHE A 256 -18.45 1.41 33.89
C PHE A 256 -19.50 0.30 34.10
N SER A 257 -20.49 0.24 33.21
CA SER A 257 -21.50 -0.81 33.14
C SER A 257 -21.24 -1.80 32.01
N HIS A 258 -21.90 -2.96 32.00
CA HIS A 258 -21.81 -3.94 30.91
C HIS A 258 -22.18 -3.37 29.52
N SER A 259 -23.02 -2.34 29.48
CA SER A 259 -23.43 -1.70 28.25
C SER A 259 -22.40 -0.71 27.69
N ASP A 260 -21.37 -0.32 28.45
CA ASP A 260 -20.43 0.75 28.09
C ASP A 260 -19.20 0.23 27.37
N PHE A 261 -18.87 -1.04 27.57
CA PHE A 261 -17.71 -1.64 26.92
C PHE A 261 -17.94 -3.09 26.50
N LYS A 262 -17.11 -3.57 25.58
CA LYS A 262 -17.01 -4.99 25.22
C LYS A 262 -15.54 -5.42 25.26
N LEU A 263 -15.27 -6.52 25.96
CA LEU A 263 -13.95 -7.16 25.97
C LEU A 263 -13.90 -8.27 24.91
N VAL A 264 -12.84 -8.26 24.12
CA VAL A 264 -12.55 -9.29 23.10
C VAL A 264 -11.16 -9.83 23.36
N THR A 265 -11.05 -11.10 23.68
CA THR A 265 -9.78 -11.79 23.87
C THR A 265 -9.26 -12.32 22.55
N ARG A 266 -7.94 -12.25 22.33
CA ARG A 266 -7.32 -12.70 21.10
C ARG A 266 -5.95 -13.34 21.37
N VAL A 267 -5.71 -14.46 20.71
CA VAL A 267 -4.37 -15.04 20.56
C VAL A 267 -3.80 -14.61 19.21
N LYS A 268 -2.52 -14.29 19.18
CA LYS A 268 -1.85 -13.82 17.96
C LYS A 268 -1.90 -14.87 16.85
N ARG A 269 -2.06 -14.41 15.60
CA ARG A 269 -2.20 -15.27 14.42
C ARG A 269 -0.89 -15.93 14.02
N PRO A 270 -0.90 -17.11 13.36
CA PRO A 270 0.28 -17.89 13.00
C PRO A 270 1.34 -17.09 12.23
N TYR A 271 0.96 -16.39 11.16
CA TYR A 271 1.91 -15.59 10.38
C TYR A 271 2.53 -14.45 11.20
N SER A 272 1.75 -13.79 12.05
CA SER A 272 2.25 -12.74 12.95
C SER A 272 3.24 -13.28 13.98
N ILE A 273 3.05 -14.52 14.46
CA ILE A 273 4.00 -15.20 15.35
C ILE A 273 5.29 -15.49 14.59
N TYR A 274 5.21 -16.10 13.39
CA TYR A 274 6.34 -16.38 12.52
C TYR A 274 7.19 -15.14 12.25
N LEU A 275 6.59 -14.04 11.82
CA LEU A 275 7.31 -12.79 11.57
C LEU A 275 8.01 -12.24 12.81
N LYS A 276 7.41 -12.39 14.01
CA LYS A 276 8.04 -11.96 15.26
C LYS A 276 9.21 -12.86 15.65
N MET A 277 9.09 -14.16 15.44
CA MET A 277 10.21 -15.10 15.64
C MET A 277 11.37 -14.72 14.73
N GLN A 278 11.14 -14.49 13.45
CA GLN A 278 12.16 -14.08 12.49
C GLN A 278 12.83 -12.74 12.89
N ARG A 279 12.06 -11.72 13.26
CA ARG A 279 12.60 -10.40 13.67
C ARG A 279 13.45 -10.46 14.93
N LYS A 280 13.11 -11.35 15.87
CA LYS A 280 13.83 -11.49 17.14
C LYS A 280 14.94 -12.52 17.12
N GLY A 281 15.04 -13.31 16.05
CA GLY A 281 15.90 -14.50 16.04
C GLY A 281 15.47 -15.55 17.07
N ALA A 282 14.18 -15.56 17.46
CA ALA A 282 13.65 -16.46 18.47
C ALA A 282 13.53 -17.88 17.93
N VAL A 283 14.05 -18.84 18.68
CA VAL A 283 13.99 -20.27 18.33
C VAL A 283 12.66 -20.88 18.80
N ASN A 284 12.16 -20.42 19.95
CA ASN A 284 10.94 -20.94 20.57
C ASN A 284 9.82 -19.89 20.56
N ILE A 285 8.57 -20.35 20.42
CA ILE A 285 7.38 -19.48 20.44
C ILE A 285 7.20 -18.85 21.84
N ASP A 286 7.63 -19.53 22.91
CA ASP A 286 7.56 -19.03 24.30
C ASP A 286 8.35 -17.73 24.52
N GLU A 287 9.32 -17.44 23.67
CA GLU A 287 10.09 -16.17 23.69
C GLU A 287 9.27 -14.98 23.19
N ILE A 288 8.09 -15.24 22.60
CA ILE A 288 7.18 -14.20 22.11
C ILE A 288 6.24 -13.77 23.24
N LEU A 289 6.65 -12.75 23.98
CA LEU A 289 5.96 -12.28 25.19
C LEU A 289 4.54 -11.75 24.95
N ASP A 290 4.17 -11.33 23.73
CA ASP A 290 2.89 -10.69 23.40
C ASP A 290 1.98 -11.60 22.55
N LEU A 291 1.92 -12.88 22.89
CA LEU A 291 0.98 -13.84 22.30
C LEU A 291 -0.47 -13.54 22.66
N LEU A 292 -0.68 -12.94 23.85
CA LEU A 292 -1.99 -12.69 24.45
C LEU A 292 -2.38 -11.22 24.26
N ALA A 293 -3.54 -10.99 23.71
CA ALA A 293 -4.07 -9.64 23.53
C ALA A 293 -5.53 -9.54 24.00
N ILE A 294 -5.88 -8.39 24.56
CA ILE A 294 -7.26 -8.02 24.89
C ILE A 294 -7.60 -6.73 24.17
N ARG A 295 -8.78 -6.71 23.56
CA ARG A 295 -9.33 -5.53 22.92
C ARG A 295 -10.52 -5.04 23.73
N ILE A 296 -10.54 -3.74 24.03
CA ILE A 296 -11.62 -3.07 24.73
C ILE A 296 -12.29 -2.13 23.75
N LEU A 297 -13.57 -2.41 23.48
CA LEU A 297 -14.41 -1.60 22.60
C LEU A 297 -15.31 -0.71 23.44
N LEU A 298 -15.35 0.57 23.15
CA LEU A 298 -16.06 1.60 23.92
C LEU A 298 -16.95 2.43 22.98
N LYS A 299 -17.88 3.20 23.55
CA LYS A 299 -18.78 4.07 22.77
C LYS A 299 -18.10 5.36 22.33
N ASN A 300 -17.32 5.98 23.24
CA ASN A 300 -16.78 7.33 23.04
C ASN A 300 -15.27 7.36 23.13
N PRO A 301 -14.57 8.23 22.35
CA PRO A 301 -13.13 8.37 22.42
C PRO A 301 -12.61 8.76 23.82
N ILE A 302 -13.32 9.62 24.56
CA ILE A 302 -12.92 10.07 25.89
C ILE A 302 -12.86 8.90 26.88
N ASP A 303 -13.74 7.92 26.72
CA ASP A 303 -13.78 6.74 27.59
C ASP A 303 -12.56 5.83 27.31
N CYS A 304 -11.97 5.88 26.12
CA CYS A 304 -10.71 5.18 25.85
C CYS A 304 -9.57 5.67 26.76
N TYR A 305 -9.48 6.97 26.99
CA TYR A 305 -8.47 7.54 27.89
C TYR A 305 -8.79 7.29 29.37
N LYS A 306 -10.07 7.29 29.76
CA LYS A 306 -10.47 6.88 31.12
C LYS A 306 -10.07 5.43 31.41
N VAL A 307 -10.36 4.53 30.46
CA VAL A 307 -10.00 3.10 30.57
C VAL A 307 -8.48 2.93 30.61
N LEU A 308 -7.73 3.67 29.78
CA LEU A 308 -6.27 3.68 29.86
C LEU A 308 -5.76 4.07 31.25
N GLY A 309 -6.32 5.14 31.85
CA GLY A 309 -5.99 5.55 33.21
C GLY A 309 -6.26 4.47 34.25
N ILE A 310 -7.43 3.81 34.18
CA ILE A 310 -7.78 2.69 35.07
C ILE A 310 -6.77 1.55 34.93
N ILE A 311 -6.40 1.19 33.71
CA ILE A 311 -5.45 0.11 33.45
C ILE A 311 -4.08 0.45 34.04
N HIS A 312 -3.54 1.64 33.78
CA HIS A 312 -2.22 2.03 34.24
C HIS A 312 -2.13 2.24 35.75
N LEU A 313 -3.25 2.58 36.43
CA LEU A 313 -3.32 2.68 37.88
C LEU A 313 -3.36 1.29 38.56
N ASN A 314 -3.88 0.27 37.90
CA ASN A 314 -4.05 -1.06 38.49
C ASN A 314 -3.03 -2.11 38.02
N PHE A 315 -2.38 -1.91 36.88
CA PHE A 315 -1.43 -2.83 36.27
C PHE A 315 -0.14 -2.11 35.87
N LYS A 316 0.99 -2.81 35.78
CA LYS A 316 2.29 -2.22 35.44
C LYS A 316 2.47 -2.11 33.93
N PRO A 317 2.47 -0.90 33.32
CA PRO A 317 2.67 -0.74 31.90
C PRO A 317 4.15 -0.87 31.50
N ILE A 318 4.41 -1.44 30.32
CA ILE A 318 5.71 -1.39 29.64
C ILE A 318 5.72 -0.11 28.78
N VAL A 319 6.24 0.99 29.33
CA VAL A 319 6.14 2.35 28.75
C VAL A 319 6.70 2.41 27.34
N SER A 320 7.81 1.72 27.05
CA SER A 320 8.44 1.69 25.71
C SER A 320 7.55 1.08 24.62
N ARG A 321 6.44 0.41 24.99
CA ARG A 321 5.48 -0.19 24.06
C ARG A 321 4.15 0.54 24.00
N PHE A 322 4.01 1.65 24.73
CA PHE A 322 2.82 2.49 24.65
C PHE A 322 2.76 3.22 23.31
N LYS A 323 1.57 3.23 22.67
CA LYS A 323 1.31 3.94 21.42
C LYS A 323 -0.11 4.49 21.44
N ASP A 324 -0.24 5.78 21.20
CA ASP A 324 -1.54 6.46 21.07
C ASP A 324 -1.80 6.83 19.61
N TYR A 325 -2.53 5.96 18.93
CA TYR A 325 -3.00 6.19 17.57
C TYR A 325 -4.40 6.83 17.51
N ILE A 326 -5.00 7.21 18.65
CA ILE A 326 -6.20 8.06 18.65
C ILE A 326 -5.77 9.52 18.48
N ALA A 327 -4.75 9.95 19.25
CA ALA A 327 -4.18 11.29 19.13
C ALA A 327 -3.39 11.47 17.83
N LEU A 328 -2.66 10.45 17.38
CA LEU A 328 -1.84 10.45 16.17
C LEU A 328 -2.18 9.24 15.29
N PRO A 329 -3.26 9.33 14.47
CA PRO A 329 -3.69 8.23 13.61
C PRO A 329 -2.61 7.83 12.60
N LYS A 330 -2.61 6.54 12.21
CA LYS A 330 -1.77 6.10 11.10
C LYS A 330 -2.32 6.62 9.77
N GLU A 331 -1.46 6.68 8.73
CA GLU A 331 -1.87 7.11 7.37
C GLU A 331 -3.06 6.36 6.78
N ASN A 332 -3.28 5.12 7.20
CA ASN A 332 -4.43 4.31 6.79
C ASN A 332 -5.69 4.54 7.66
N GLY A 333 -5.72 5.60 8.48
CA GLY A 333 -6.84 5.92 9.35
C GLY A 333 -6.98 5.01 10.58
N TYR A 334 -6.01 4.16 10.89
CA TYR A 334 -6.04 3.30 12.05
C TYR A 334 -5.94 4.10 13.34
N LYS A 335 -6.98 4.01 14.18
CA LYS A 335 -7.11 4.71 15.47
C LYS A 335 -7.27 3.70 16.60
N THR A 336 -6.37 3.67 17.57
CA THR A 336 -6.44 2.84 18.78
C THR A 336 -5.36 3.24 19.79
N ILE A 337 -5.56 3.03 21.06
CA ILE A 337 -4.50 3.09 22.07
C ILE A 337 -3.95 1.67 22.24
N HIS A 338 -2.64 1.50 22.14
CA HIS A 338 -1.94 0.27 22.48
C HIS A 338 -1.18 0.46 23.78
N THR A 339 -1.41 -0.38 24.75
CA THR A 339 -0.56 -0.50 25.93
C THR A 339 -0.21 -1.96 26.15
N THR A 340 1.00 -2.21 26.59
CA THR A 340 1.47 -3.53 26.96
C THR A 340 1.65 -3.54 28.48
N ILE A 341 1.02 -4.46 29.15
CA ILE A 341 1.05 -4.54 30.61
C ILE A 341 1.60 -5.88 31.07
N PHE A 342 2.16 -5.87 32.25
CA PHE A 342 2.63 -7.04 32.95
C PHE A 342 1.69 -7.37 34.10
N ASP A 343 1.13 -8.59 34.13
CA ASP A 343 0.32 -9.11 35.24
C ASP A 343 0.82 -10.51 35.59
N GLU A 344 1.15 -10.69 36.87
CA GLU A 344 1.78 -11.90 37.39
C GLU A 344 3.02 -12.32 36.60
N SER A 345 2.98 -13.41 35.84
CA SER A 345 4.07 -13.94 35.03
C SER A 345 3.85 -13.77 33.51
N SER A 346 2.84 -13.04 33.10
CA SER A 346 2.43 -12.92 31.69
C SER A 346 2.36 -11.48 31.23
N VAL A 347 2.61 -11.29 29.93
CA VAL A 347 2.53 -9.99 29.27
C VAL A 347 1.29 -9.98 28.38
N TYR A 348 0.50 -8.93 28.49
CA TYR A 348 -0.73 -8.73 27.73
C TYR A 348 -0.64 -7.46 26.89
N GLU A 349 -0.94 -7.56 25.60
CA GLU A 349 -1.21 -6.39 24.77
C GLU A 349 -2.67 -5.98 24.94
N VAL A 350 -2.91 -4.73 25.36
CA VAL A 350 -4.26 -4.18 25.50
C VAL A 350 -4.47 -3.12 24.42
N GLN A 351 -5.50 -3.31 23.61
CA GLN A 351 -5.94 -2.41 22.56
C GLN A 351 -7.24 -1.75 22.97
N ILE A 352 -7.27 -0.42 23.04
CA ILE A 352 -8.44 0.35 23.49
C ILE A 352 -8.89 1.24 22.34
N ARG A 353 -10.15 1.11 21.91
CA ARG A 353 -10.72 1.90 20.81
C ARG A 353 -12.25 1.91 20.86
N THR A 354 -12.89 2.82 20.13
CA THR A 354 -14.36 2.80 20.01
C THR A 354 -14.81 1.71 19.02
N PHE A 355 -16.13 1.43 19.01
CA PHE A 355 -16.73 0.52 18.02
C PHE A 355 -16.49 1.02 16.59
N ASP A 356 -16.63 2.34 16.34
CA ASP A 356 -16.42 2.92 15.02
C ASP A 356 -14.94 2.82 14.57
N MET A 357 -14.00 3.13 15.48
CA MET A 357 -12.57 2.92 15.22
C MET A 357 -12.25 1.44 14.94
N HIS A 358 -12.99 0.53 15.58
CA HIS A 358 -12.84 -0.90 15.36
C HIS A 358 -13.31 -1.31 13.97
N MET A 359 -14.48 -0.83 13.54
CA MET A 359 -14.99 -1.10 12.20
C MET A 359 -14.04 -0.57 11.11
N GLY A 360 -13.57 0.67 11.25
CA GLY A 360 -12.59 1.25 10.34
C GLY A 360 -11.26 0.49 10.29
N ALA A 361 -10.79 -0.04 11.44
CA ALA A 361 -9.54 -0.80 11.52
C ALA A 361 -9.65 -2.24 10.98
N GLU A 362 -10.83 -2.86 10.98
CA GLU A 362 -11.04 -4.24 10.51
C GLU A 362 -11.42 -4.30 9.02
N TYR A 363 -12.21 -3.32 8.54
CA TYR A 363 -12.77 -3.34 7.18
C TYR A 363 -12.33 -2.16 6.31
N GLY A 364 -11.56 -1.23 6.88
CA GLY A 364 -11.04 -0.06 6.17
C GLY A 364 -12.07 1.04 5.96
N ASN A 365 -11.69 2.01 5.14
CA ASN A 365 -12.57 3.13 4.77
C ASN A 365 -13.83 2.70 3.98
N SER A 366 -13.85 1.49 3.45
CA SER A 366 -15.03 0.92 2.79
C SER A 366 -16.24 0.85 3.72
N ALA A 367 -16.04 0.63 5.02
CA ALA A 367 -17.12 0.65 6.01
C ALA A 367 -17.81 2.03 6.11
N HIS A 368 -17.15 3.12 5.73
CA HIS A 368 -17.70 4.47 5.74
C HIS A 368 -18.50 4.82 4.48
N TRP A 369 -18.30 4.14 3.35
CA TRP A 369 -19.06 4.41 2.12
C TRP A 369 -20.54 4.05 2.27
N LYS A 370 -20.87 3.01 3.00
CA LYS A 370 -22.26 2.58 3.27
C LYS A 370 -23.08 3.62 4.08
N TYR A 371 -22.43 4.39 4.95
CA TYR A 371 -23.12 5.36 5.82
C TYR A 371 -23.29 6.75 5.18
N LYS A 372 -22.65 7.03 4.04
CA LYS A 372 -22.59 8.37 3.43
C LYS A 372 -23.33 8.55 2.10
N ALA A 373 -24.28 7.68 1.78
CA ALA A 373 -25.25 7.95 0.70
C ALA A 373 -26.07 9.26 0.90
N GLY A 374 -25.77 10.04 1.95
CA GLY A 374 -26.40 11.29 2.35
C GLY A 374 -25.59 12.58 2.20
N GLY A 375 -24.55 12.62 1.36
CA GLY A 375 -24.04 13.89 0.78
C GLY A 375 -23.37 14.88 1.72
N VAL A 376 -22.44 14.47 2.58
CA VAL A 376 -21.52 15.39 3.28
C VAL A 376 -20.09 15.04 2.90
N ASP A 377 -19.46 15.90 2.09
CA ASP A 377 -18.02 15.90 1.84
C ASP A 377 -17.29 16.20 3.15
N ASN A 378 -16.59 15.23 3.68
CA ASN A 378 -15.69 15.43 4.81
C ASN A 378 -14.25 15.13 4.38
N GLU A 379 -13.33 16.03 4.74
CA GLU A 379 -11.89 15.97 4.51
C GLU A 379 -11.24 14.65 5.02
N ASP A 380 -11.88 13.94 5.95
CA ASP A 380 -11.44 12.64 6.50
C ASP A 380 -11.34 11.51 5.45
N HIS A 381 -12.02 11.63 4.27
CA HIS A 381 -11.93 10.62 3.22
C HIS A 381 -10.58 10.61 2.50
N HIS A 382 -9.93 11.77 2.43
CA HIS A 382 -8.64 11.91 1.78
C HIS A 382 -7.47 11.46 2.68
N GLU A 383 -7.64 11.43 4.00
CA GLU A 383 -6.56 11.06 4.92
C GLU A 383 -6.09 9.61 4.75
N GLY A 384 -6.99 8.65 4.71
CA GLY A 384 -6.62 7.22 4.57
C GLY A 384 -6.08 6.84 3.19
N MET A 385 -6.08 7.77 2.22
CA MET A 385 -5.64 7.53 0.83
C MET A 385 -4.52 8.46 0.38
N ARG A 386 -3.99 9.32 1.26
CA ARG A 386 -2.87 10.22 0.96
C ARG A 386 -1.65 9.49 0.43
N TRP A 387 -1.41 8.26 0.88
CA TRP A 387 -0.32 7.44 0.41
C TRP A 387 -0.41 7.12 -1.09
N LEU A 388 -1.63 7.00 -1.69
CA LEU A 388 -1.81 6.81 -3.14
C LEU A 388 -1.36 8.04 -3.94
N GLN A 389 -1.55 9.24 -3.40
CA GLN A 389 -1.14 10.47 -4.07
C GLN A 389 0.38 10.56 -4.23
N ASN A 390 1.15 9.97 -3.31
CA ASN A 390 2.60 9.91 -3.41
C ASN A 390 3.05 9.13 -4.65
N PHE A 391 2.26 8.14 -5.12
CA PHE A 391 2.57 7.37 -6.33
C PHE A 391 2.21 8.08 -7.64
N LYS A 392 1.32 9.08 -7.61
CA LYS A 392 0.93 9.86 -8.80
C LYS A 392 2.13 10.61 -9.41
N TYR A 393 3.07 11.03 -8.57
CA TYR A 393 4.31 11.71 -9.00
C TYR A 393 5.36 10.75 -9.58
N HIS A 394 5.22 9.43 -9.36
CA HIS A 394 6.19 8.45 -9.82
C HIS A 394 5.88 7.88 -11.21
N ASP A 395 4.64 8.00 -11.69
CA ASP A 395 4.23 7.35 -12.93
C ASP A 395 4.86 7.96 -14.20
N SER A 396 5.09 9.27 -14.23
CA SER A 396 5.66 9.94 -15.40
C SER A 396 7.15 9.61 -15.61
N ASP A 397 7.91 9.44 -14.53
CA ASP A 397 9.37 9.30 -14.59
C ASP A 397 9.86 7.85 -14.55
N LEU A 398 9.05 6.93 -14.01
CA LEU A 398 9.40 5.51 -13.84
C LEU A 398 8.68 4.58 -14.84
N LYS A 399 8.11 5.12 -15.93
CA LYS A 399 7.45 4.32 -16.97
C LYS A 399 8.34 3.22 -17.55
N ASN A 400 9.65 3.45 -17.56
CA ASN A 400 10.62 2.58 -18.22
C ASN A 400 11.28 1.54 -17.30
N ASP A 401 11.08 1.60 -15.95
CA ASP A 401 11.65 0.61 -15.02
C ASP A 401 10.63 0.12 -13.98
N PRO A 402 9.85 -0.91 -14.32
CA PRO A 402 8.86 -1.51 -13.42
C PRO A 402 9.47 -2.08 -12.14
N LYS A 403 10.72 -2.56 -12.19
CA LYS A 403 11.42 -3.14 -11.04
C LYS A 403 11.78 -2.07 -10.03
N GLU A 404 12.29 -0.95 -10.51
CA GLU A 404 12.62 0.21 -9.67
C GLU A 404 11.36 0.79 -9.01
N PHE A 405 10.27 0.93 -9.77
CA PHE A 405 8.99 1.35 -9.23
C PHE A 405 8.50 0.42 -8.11
N TYR A 406 8.60 -0.91 -8.31
CA TYR A 406 8.20 -1.90 -7.32
C TYR A 406 9.02 -1.80 -6.02
N GLU A 407 10.36 -1.67 -6.12
CA GLU A 407 11.21 -1.55 -4.94
C GLU A 407 10.94 -0.26 -4.14
N LEU A 408 10.69 0.86 -4.83
CA LEU A 408 10.30 2.11 -4.19
C LEU A 408 8.94 1.99 -3.49
N ALA A 409 7.95 1.52 -4.20
CA ALA A 409 6.59 1.37 -3.70
C ALA A 409 6.48 0.31 -2.60
N LYS A 410 7.23 -0.80 -2.72
CA LYS A 410 7.35 -1.82 -1.68
C LYS A 410 7.90 -1.22 -0.38
N ASN A 411 8.93 -0.41 -0.47
CA ASN A 411 9.50 0.25 0.69
C ASN A 411 8.48 1.12 1.42
N ASP A 412 7.63 1.84 0.69
CA ASP A 412 6.59 2.70 1.28
C ASP A 412 5.43 1.89 1.91
N LEU A 413 5.15 0.68 1.40
CA LEU A 413 4.06 -0.17 1.90
C LEU A 413 4.40 -1.00 3.14
N TYR A 414 5.65 -1.47 3.23
CA TYR A 414 6.03 -2.47 4.24
C TYR A 414 6.65 -1.89 5.51
N ARG A 415 6.93 -0.58 5.56
CA ARG A 415 7.64 0.02 6.70
C ARG A 415 6.68 0.41 7.81
N GLU A 416 7.14 0.24 9.04
CA GLU A 416 6.57 0.91 10.20
C GLU A 416 6.85 2.41 10.06
N ASP A 417 5.88 3.23 10.43
CA ASP A 417 5.97 4.67 10.29
C ASP A 417 6.30 5.33 11.63
N ILE A 418 7.04 6.44 11.57
CA ILE A 418 7.24 7.40 12.66
C ILE A 418 6.46 8.68 12.36
N VAL A 419 6.01 9.37 13.39
CA VAL A 419 5.40 10.69 13.26
C VAL A 419 6.38 11.72 13.83
N VAL A 420 6.73 12.71 13.03
CA VAL A 420 7.59 13.83 13.41
C VAL A 420 6.84 15.14 13.23
N PHE A 421 7.28 16.19 13.90
CA PHE A 421 6.61 17.47 13.92
C PHE A 421 7.46 18.57 13.27
N SER A 422 6.81 19.52 12.58
CA SER A 422 7.43 20.79 12.27
C SER A 422 7.49 21.68 13.54
N PRO A 423 8.28 22.76 13.56
CA PRO A 423 8.26 23.72 14.67
C PRO A 423 6.91 24.43 14.86
N HIS A 424 6.03 24.38 13.86
CA HIS A 424 4.68 24.95 13.89
C HIS A 424 3.62 23.97 14.36
N GLY A 425 4.03 22.70 14.65
CA GLY A 425 3.11 21.65 15.11
C GLY A 425 2.49 20.81 13.99
N ASP A 426 2.85 21.05 12.72
CA ASP A 426 2.38 20.19 11.63
C ASP A 426 2.97 18.78 11.77
N THR A 427 2.17 17.76 11.50
CA THR A 427 2.58 16.37 11.61
C THR A 427 2.98 15.80 10.26
N TYR A 428 4.10 15.07 10.23
CA TYR A 428 4.62 14.37 9.05
C TYR A 428 4.87 12.92 9.39
N THR A 429 4.31 12.02 8.60
CA THR A 429 4.55 10.59 8.71
C THR A 429 5.70 10.19 7.81
N LEU A 430 6.70 9.52 8.37
CA LEU A 430 7.89 9.06 7.68
C LEU A 430 8.16 7.59 7.99
N PRO A 431 8.81 6.83 7.10
CA PRO A 431 9.24 5.47 7.40
C PRO A 431 10.24 5.42 8.56
N VAL A 432 10.20 4.36 9.36
CA VAL A 432 11.24 4.10 10.37
C VAL A 432 12.62 4.07 9.71
N GLY A 433 13.58 4.75 10.32
CA GLY A 433 14.93 4.95 9.81
C GLY A 433 15.06 6.12 8.83
N ALA A 434 14.00 6.92 8.62
CA ALA A 434 14.07 8.16 7.87
C ALA A 434 15.03 9.15 8.52
N ILE A 435 15.74 9.91 7.69
CA ILE A 435 16.71 10.93 8.13
C ILE A 435 16.14 12.34 7.99
N ALA A 436 16.79 13.34 8.58
CA ALA A 436 16.33 14.73 8.52
C ALA A 436 16.18 15.25 7.08
N LEU A 437 16.96 14.73 6.12
CA LEU A 437 16.82 15.07 4.71
C LEU A 437 15.53 14.49 4.10
N ASP A 438 15.07 13.28 4.52
CA ASP A 438 13.76 12.74 4.12
C ASP A 438 12.63 13.69 4.53
N PHE A 439 12.69 14.21 5.78
CA PHE A 439 11.73 15.19 6.27
C PHE A 439 11.73 16.46 5.43
N ALA A 440 12.91 16.99 5.07
CA ALA A 440 13.03 18.19 4.26
C ALA A 440 12.30 18.03 2.90
N TYR A 441 12.50 16.90 2.20
CA TYR A 441 11.82 16.59 0.94
C TYR A 441 10.32 16.29 1.13
N MET A 442 9.92 15.75 2.27
CA MET A 442 8.51 15.52 2.58
C MET A 442 7.76 16.84 2.70
N VAL A 443 8.34 17.84 3.36
CA VAL A 443 7.77 19.20 3.48
C VAL A 443 7.69 19.86 2.09
N HIS A 444 8.82 20.03 1.43
CA HIS A 444 8.88 20.61 0.07
C HIS A 444 10.18 20.24 -0.64
N SER A 445 10.13 19.98 -1.96
CA SER A 445 11.31 19.60 -2.74
C SER A 445 12.41 20.68 -2.70
N ASP A 446 12.05 21.96 -2.84
CA ASP A 446 13.00 23.08 -2.76
C ASP A 446 13.66 23.22 -1.37
N LEU A 447 12.97 22.80 -0.30
CA LEU A 447 13.57 22.76 1.03
C LEU A 447 14.61 21.64 1.13
N GLY A 448 14.32 20.47 0.55
CA GLY A 448 15.26 19.36 0.48
C GLY A 448 16.50 19.70 -0.34
N ASP A 449 16.31 20.33 -1.51
CA ASP A 449 17.39 20.73 -2.43
C ASP A 449 18.36 21.75 -1.82
N LYS A 450 17.83 22.67 -1.04
CA LYS A 450 18.58 23.78 -0.45
C LYS A 450 18.86 23.62 1.04
N ALA A 451 18.58 22.45 1.62
CA ALA A 451 18.84 22.18 3.04
C ALA A 451 20.35 22.32 3.36
N THR A 452 20.70 23.09 4.37
CA THR A 452 22.09 23.25 4.84
C THR A 452 22.31 22.56 6.16
N ASP A 453 21.41 22.76 7.12
CA ASP A 453 21.49 22.24 8.47
C ASP A 453 20.12 21.73 8.94
N ALA A 454 20.12 20.91 9.98
CA ALA A 454 18.92 20.48 10.68
C ALA A 454 19.02 20.78 12.18
N TYR A 455 17.87 20.95 12.82
CA TYR A 455 17.72 20.94 14.27
C TYR A 455 16.68 19.91 14.63
N ILE A 456 17.02 18.99 15.54
CA ILE A 456 16.12 17.98 16.09
C ILE A 456 15.95 18.28 17.58
N ASN A 457 14.72 18.50 18.02
CA ASN A 457 14.40 18.87 19.40
C ASN A 457 15.25 20.07 19.90
N SER A 458 15.35 21.10 19.05
CA SER A 458 16.14 22.32 19.27
C SER A 458 17.68 22.15 19.34
N LYS A 459 18.20 20.94 19.11
CA LYS A 459 19.64 20.67 19.03
C LYS A 459 20.08 20.56 17.57
N LYS A 460 21.23 21.17 17.25
CA LYS A 460 21.83 21.06 15.92
C LYS A 460 22.13 19.61 15.61
N ALA A 461 21.75 19.19 14.41
CA ALA A 461 21.84 17.83 13.92
C ALA A 461 22.35 17.81 12.47
N LEU A 462 22.87 16.67 12.03
CA LEU A 462 23.23 16.45 10.63
C LEU A 462 21.97 16.13 9.82
N LEU A 463 21.97 16.49 8.54
CA LEU A 463 20.87 16.16 7.62
C LEU A 463 20.69 14.66 7.40
N ASN A 464 21.72 13.84 7.62
CA ASN A 464 21.66 12.38 7.56
C ASN A 464 21.40 11.72 8.94
N GLN A 465 21.04 12.48 9.96
CA GLN A 465 20.67 11.93 11.26
C GLN A 465 19.29 11.29 11.19
N GLU A 466 19.19 10.06 11.72
CA GLU A 466 17.94 9.30 11.82
C GLU A 466 16.97 9.96 12.79
N LEU A 467 15.70 10.01 12.38
CA LEU A 467 14.58 10.58 13.13
C LEU A 467 13.84 9.52 13.95
N ARG A 468 13.26 9.95 15.06
CA ARG A 468 12.43 9.13 15.93
C ARG A 468 11.02 9.69 16.03
N SER A 469 10.06 8.85 16.33
CA SER A 469 8.68 9.31 16.56
C SER A 469 8.64 10.31 17.73
N GLY A 470 7.98 11.44 17.49
CA GLY A 470 7.89 12.54 18.45
C GLY A 470 8.94 13.64 18.29
N ASP A 471 9.92 13.46 17.37
CA ASP A 471 10.92 14.50 17.13
C ASP A 471 10.32 15.76 16.49
N VAL A 472 10.73 16.93 16.97
CA VAL A 472 10.45 18.24 16.36
C VAL A 472 11.63 18.61 15.47
N VAL A 473 11.39 18.69 14.15
CA VAL A 473 12.44 18.83 13.13
C VAL A 473 12.34 20.19 12.45
N LYS A 474 13.43 20.98 12.50
CA LYS A 474 13.58 22.25 11.79
C LYS A 474 14.71 22.12 10.78
N ILE A 475 14.43 22.41 9.52
CA ILE A 475 15.44 22.46 8.45
C ILE A 475 15.83 23.90 8.18
N ILE A 476 17.10 24.16 8.03
CA ILE A 476 17.63 25.46 7.60
C ILE A 476 17.84 25.40 6.09
N LYS A 477 17.24 26.35 5.40
CA LYS A 477 17.30 26.49 3.95
C LYS A 477 18.41 27.49 3.59
N GLY A 478 19.28 27.10 2.67
CA GLY A 478 20.27 27.99 2.05
C GLY A 478 19.76 28.54 0.70
N ASP A 479 20.62 29.32 0.03
CA ASP A 479 20.27 29.95 -1.24
C ASP A 479 20.56 29.04 -2.44
N LYS A 480 21.51 28.11 -2.32
CA LYS A 480 21.99 27.26 -3.41
C LYS A 480 21.49 25.83 -3.28
N VAL A 481 21.20 25.21 -4.44
CA VAL A 481 20.94 23.77 -4.52
C VAL A 481 22.23 23.01 -4.22
N ILE A 482 22.19 22.10 -3.24
CA ILE A 482 23.32 21.26 -2.84
C ILE A 482 22.97 19.80 -3.12
N PRO A 483 23.46 19.23 -4.25
CA PRO A 483 23.21 17.83 -4.57
C PRO A 483 23.88 16.90 -3.54
N ARG A 484 23.08 15.99 -2.96
CA ARG A 484 23.56 15.08 -1.89
C ARG A 484 23.43 13.61 -2.31
N PHE A 485 23.94 13.28 -3.49
CA PHE A 485 23.84 11.93 -4.08
C PHE A 485 24.48 10.84 -3.22
N ILE A 486 25.48 11.19 -2.42
CA ILE A 486 26.16 10.23 -1.49
C ILE A 486 25.24 9.73 -0.36
N TRP A 487 24.13 10.42 -0.07
CA TRP A 487 23.15 10.00 0.92
C TRP A 487 21.94 9.28 0.35
N MET A 488 21.90 9.04 -0.96
CA MET A 488 20.77 8.40 -1.65
C MET A 488 20.39 7.04 -1.03
N ASP A 489 21.38 6.25 -0.61
CA ASP A 489 21.17 4.94 0.00
C ASP A 489 20.66 5.03 1.45
N GLN A 490 20.91 6.15 2.12
CA GLN A 490 20.44 6.40 3.48
C GLN A 490 18.99 6.88 3.51
N LEU A 491 18.52 7.54 2.45
CA LEU A 491 17.14 7.98 2.33
C LEU A 491 16.16 6.81 2.40
N LYS A 492 15.01 7.06 3.01
CA LYS A 492 13.96 6.06 3.18
C LYS A 492 12.70 6.40 2.38
N THR A 493 12.41 7.69 2.16
CA THR A 493 11.22 8.08 1.39
C THR A 493 11.45 7.98 -0.10
N SER A 494 10.44 7.47 -0.81
CA SER A 494 10.45 7.36 -2.27
C SER A 494 10.50 8.75 -2.91
N LYS A 495 9.84 9.76 -2.31
CA LYS A 495 9.84 11.14 -2.78
C LYS A 495 11.26 11.72 -2.84
N ALA A 496 12.03 11.60 -1.75
CA ALA A 496 13.41 12.08 -1.70
C ALA A 496 14.33 11.33 -2.66
N LYS A 497 14.23 10.00 -2.69
CA LYS A 497 15.02 9.16 -3.60
C LYS A 497 14.78 9.52 -5.06
N ASN A 498 13.52 9.61 -5.46
CA ASN A 498 13.16 9.92 -6.84
C ASN A 498 13.66 11.31 -7.24
N HIS A 499 13.46 12.30 -6.36
CA HIS A 499 13.90 13.67 -6.62
C HIS A 499 15.44 13.75 -6.85
N LEU A 500 16.23 13.13 -5.98
CA LEU A 500 17.69 13.07 -6.16
C LEU A 500 18.12 12.27 -7.39
N ARG A 501 17.37 11.24 -7.78
CA ARG A 501 17.64 10.48 -9.02
C ARG A 501 17.42 11.35 -10.27
N ILE A 502 16.32 12.10 -10.31
CA ILE A 502 16.06 13.04 -11.41
C ILE A 502 17.17 14.08 -11.49
N GLN A 503 17.56 14.68 -10.37
CA GLN A 503 18.68 15.62 -10.31
C GLN A 503 19.99 14.99 -10.80
N ARG A 504 20.30 13.76 -10.35
CA ARG A 504 21.51 13.04 -10.79
C ARG A 504 21.49 12.79 -12.30
N ARG A 505 20.34 12.34 -12.84
CA ARG A 505 20.19 12.11 -14.29
C ARG A 505 20.38 13.39 -15.10
N ASN A 506 19.76 14.49 -14.65
CA ASN A 506 19.90 15.79 -15.32
C ASN A 506 21.35 16.28 -15.27
N ARG A 507 22.01 16.11 -14.13
CA ARG A 507 23.43 16.50 -13.99
C ARG A 507 24.37 15.65 -14.83
N LEU A 508 24.10 14.35 -14.96
CA LEU A 508 24.87 13.50 -15.88
C LEU A 508 24.69 13.94 -17.32
N LYS A 509 23.46 14.24 -17.76
CA LYS A 509 23.21 14.78 -19.11
C LYS A 509 23.96 16.09 -19.35
N GLU A 510 23.98 17.01 -18.38
CA GLU A 510 24.78 18.23 -18.48
C GLU A 510 26.27 17.94 -18.64
N ILE A 511 26.82 16.99 -17.87
CA ILE A 511 28.24 16.61 -17.96
C ILE A 511 28.53 15.98 -19.32
N ASP A 512 27.66 15.07 -19.78
CA ASP A 512 27.80 14.41 -21.08
C ASP A 512 27.77 15.44 -22.24
N THR A 513 26.82 16.37 -22.18
CA THR A 513 26.74 17.46 -23.20
C THR A 513 27.98 18.36 -23.18
N LYS A 514 28.45 18.72 -21.96
CA LYS A 514 29.71 19.51 -21.82
C LYS A 514 30.92 18.78 -22.37
N SER A 515 31.01 17.50 -22.08
CA SER A 515 32.10 16.65 -22.55
C SER A 515 32.10 16.56 -24.09
N MET A 516 30.90 16.42 -24.68
CA MET A 516 30.74 16.41 -26.12
C MET A 516 31.18 17.72 -26.76
N ILE A 517 30.74 18.87 -26.26
CA ILE A 517 31.13 20.19 -26.78
C ILE A 517 32.64 20.37 -26.68
N ASN A 518 33.28 19.94 -25.59
CA ASN A 518 34.71 19.99 -25.43
C ASN A 518 35.46 19.10 -26.45
N ILE A 519 34.91 17.91 -26.75
CA ILE A 519 35.44 17.02 -27.77
C ILE A 519 35.37 17.69 -29.16
N LEU A 520 34.19 18.23 -29.53
CA LEU A 520 33.98 18.94 -30.79
C LEU A 520 34.87 20.18 -30.90
N ALA A 521 34.96 20.98 -29.83
CA ALA A 521 35.85 22.15 -29.78
C ALA A 521 37.34 21.79 -29.96
N THR A 522 37.75 20.60 -29.50
CA THR A 522 39.11 20.09 -29.69
C THR A 522 39.33 19.63 -31.12
N PHE A 523 38.33 19.02 -31.74
CA PHE A 523 38.41 18.55 -33.14
C PHE A 523 38.46 19.69 -34.15
N PHE A 524 37.58 20.70 -33.99
CA PHE A 524 37.47 21.83 -34.95
C PHE A 524 38.33 23.04 -34.60
N GLY A 525 39.09 22.98 -33.53
CA GLY A 525 39.81 24.14 -32.99
C GLY A 525 38.87 25.10 -32.25
N ARG A 526 39.45 25.90 -31.34
CA ARG A 526 38.67 26.84 -30.50
C ARG A 526 37.95 27.93 -31.29
N SER A 527 38.45 28.29 -32.49
CA SER A 527 37.93 29.40 -33.29
C SER A 527 36.45 29.26 -33.73
N VAL A 528 35.93 28.05 -33.79
CA VAL A 528 34.54 27.78 -34.18
C VAL A 528 33.59 27.93 -33.00
N PHE A 529 34.09 27.77 -31.77
CA PHE A 529 33.31 27.72 -30.54
C PHE A 529 33.65 28.87 -29.59
N GLU A 530 34.46 29.87 -30.00
CA GLU A 530 34.90 31.00 -29.18
C GLU A 530 33.73 31.86 -28.66
N ASP A 531 32.63 31.93 -29.42
CA ASP A 531 31.42 32.69 -29.07
C ASP A 531 30.35 31.85 -28.33
N VAL A 532 30.58 30.56 -28.11
CA VAL A 532 29.61 29.70 -27.40
C VAL A 532 29.93 29.69 -25.91
N ASP A 533 29.15 30.44 -25.13
CA ASP A 533 29.21 30.30 -23.68
C ASP A 533 28.82 28.86 -23.33
N LEU A 534 29.80 28.08 -22.87
CA LEU A 534 29.64 26.68 -22.44
C LEU A 534 28.60 26.49 -21.32
N LYS A 535 27.99 27.56 -20.85
CA LYS A 535 26.87 27.55 -19.89
C LYS A 535 25.51 27.48 -20.57
N ASP A 536 25.42 27.70 -21.89
CA ASP A 536 24.14 27.82 -22.61
C ASP A 536 23.98 26.75 -23.69
N TYR A 537 23.91 25.48 -23.25
CA TYR A 537 23.84 24.31 -24.13
C TYR A 537 22.57 24.23 -24.99
N LYS A 538 21.44 24.77 -24.50
CA LYS A 538 20.21 24.83 -25.26
C LYS A 538 20.40 25.65 -26.53
N ASN A 539 21.03 26.78 -26.40
CA ASN A 539 21.34 27.65 -27.56
C ASN A 539 22.30 27.01 -28.53
N PHE A 540 23.20 26.13 -28.09
CA PHE A 540 24.11 25.43 -29.01
C PHE A 540 23.38 24.36 -29.83
N GLU A 541 22.51 23.55 -29.23
CA GLU A 541 21.69 22.57 -29.95
C GLU A 541 20.70 23.26 -30.92
N GLU A 542 20.07 24.36 -30.48
CA GLU A 542 19.18 25.18 -31.31
C GLU A 542 19.94 25.78 -32.51
N ARG A 543 21.16 26.31 -32.33
CA ARG A 543 22.01 26.83 -33.41
C ARG A 543 22.44 25.76 -34.41
N LEU A 544 22.79 24.55 -33.95
CA LEU A 544 23.10 23.43 -34.85
C LEU A 544 21.88 23.07 -35.70
N THR A 545 20.70 23.05 -35.10
CA THR A 545 19.43 22.78 -35.80
C THR A 545 19.10 23.89 -36.80
N ASP A 546 19.29 25.15 -36.44
CA ASP A 546 19.09 26.31 -37.31
C ASP A 546 20.06 26.28 -38.52
N CYS A 547 21.26 25.75 -38.35
CA CYS A 547 22.21 25.49 -39.43
C CYS A 547 21.87 24.24 -40.26
N GLY A 548 20.77 23.53 -39.93
CA GLY A 548 20.31 22.34 -40.64
C GLY A 548 21.13 21.08 -40.31
N VAL A 549 21.75 21.02 -39.12
CA VAL A 549 22.39 19.82 -38.60
C VAL A 549 21.30 18.95 -37.98
N GLU A 550 21.14 17.71 -38.46
CA GLU A 550 20.06 16.81 -38.03
C GLU A 550 20.44 15.94 -36.82
N THR A 551 21.73 15.63 -36.67
CA THR A 551 22.22 14.77 -35.58
C THR A 551 22.31 15.55 -34.28
N THR A 552 21.52 15.16 -33.28
CA THR A 552 21.55 15.78 -31.94
C THR A 552 22.80 15.40 -31.14
N LEU A 553 23.24 16.26 -30.22
CA LEU A 553 24.36 15.95 -29.31
C LEU A 553 24.10 14.66 -28.50
N THR A 554 22.87 14.41 -28.15
CA THR A 554 22.45 13.19 -27.43
C THR A 554 22.58 11.93 -28.28
N GLU A 555 22.32 12.01 -29.59
CA GLU A 555 22.50 10.90 -30.52
C GLU A 555 23.96 10.64 -30.81
N ALA A 556 24.75 11.70 -30.99
CA ALA A 556 26.19 11.61 -31.21
C ALA A 556 26.92 10.88 -30.07
N MET A 557 26.46 11.03 -28.82
CA MET A 557 27.01 10.32 -27.64
C MET A 557 26.75 8.82 -27.60
N LYS A 558 25.85 8.27 -28.43
CA LYS A 558 25.52 6.85 -28.40
C LYS A 558 26.54 5.93 -29.04
N SER A 559 27.27 6.44 -30.04
CA SER A 559 28.30 5.65 -30.70
C SER A 559 29.34 6.53 -31.37
N PHE A 560 30.56 5.99 -31.64
CA PHE A 560 31.58 6.66 -32.39
C PHE A 560 31.14 7.00 -33.81
N GLU A 561 30.30 6.18 -34.42
CA GLU A 561 29.72 6.38 -35.75
C GLU A 561 28.78 7.59 -35.81
N ASN A 562 27.93 7.77 -34.78
CA ASN A 562 27.07 8.94 -34.67
C ASN A 562 27.88 10.22 -34.40
N LEU A 563 28.98 10.14 -33.65
CA LEU A 563 29.89 11.25 -33.42
C LEU A 563 30.56 11.68 -34.73
N ALA A 564 31.03 10.71 -35.52
CA ALA A 564 31.61 10.99 -36.85
C ALA A 564 30.57 11.64 -37.78
N LYS A 565 29.33 11.17 -37.77
CA LYS A 565 28.23 11.76 -38.56
C LYS A 565 27.96 13.22 -38.15
N LEU A 566 27.87 13.52 -36.86
CA LEU A 566 27.70 14.90 -36.39
C LEU A 566 28.87 15.80 -36.83
N THR A 567 30.10 15.28 -36.75
CA THR A 567 31.30 16.00 -37.18
C THR A 567 31.23 16.37 -38.66
N GLU A 568 30.86 15.40 -39.52
CA GLU A 568 30.70 15.58 -40.97
C GLU A 568 29.55 16.56 -41.28
N GLU A 569 28.44 16.51 -40.59
CA GLU A 569 27.33 17.46 -40.75
C GLU A 569 27.75 18.90 -40.37
N ILE A 570 28.50 19.07 -39.27
CA ILE A 570 29.05 20.36 -38.87
C ILE A 570 30.02 20.89 -39.91
N GLU A 571 30.97 20.07 -40.41
CA GLU A 571 31.89 20.45 -41.47
C GLU A 571 31.14 20.94 -42.70
N ASN A 572 30.20 20.16 -43.19
CA ASN A 572 29.52 20.46 -44.47
C ASN A 572 28.56 21.65 -44.39
N LYS A 573 27.90 21.87 -43.26
CA LYS A 573 26.85 22.90 -43.15
C LYS A 573 27.30 24.16 -42.40
N VAL A 574 28.08 24.04 -41.34
CA VAL A 574 28.51 25.20 -40.54
C VAL A 574 29.73 25.88 -41.15
N PHE A 575 30.65 25.13 -41.78
CA PHE A 575 31.82 25.71 -42.42
C PHE A 575 31.52 26.30 -43.80
N SER A 576 30.60 25.70 -44.59
CA SER A 576 30.20 26.27 -45.89
C SER A 576 29.53 27.64 -45.75
N LEU A 577 28.85 27.91 -44.64
CA LEU A 577 28.28 29.24 -44.36
C LEU A 577 29.32 30.33 -44.04
N LYS A 578 30.58 29.97 -43.73
CA LYS A 578 31.69 30.92 -43.54
C LYS A 578 32.42 31.29 -44.84
N GLU A 579 32.33 30.49 -45.90
CA GLU A 579 32.89 30.79 -47.20
C GLU A 579 31.98 31.71 -48.04
N ASP A 580 30.67 31.76 -47.73
CA ASP A 580 29.69 32.62 -48.41
C ASP A 580 29.44 33.97 -47.70
N ALA A 581 30.11 34.27 -46.59
CA ALA A 581 30.03 35.53 -45.83
C ALA A 581 31.36 36.31 -45.91
#